data_d77783c906fdc83e87eaeaf0514d883e
#
_entry.id   d77783c906fdc83e87eaeaf0514d883e
#
_cell.length_a   1.000
_cell.length_b   1.000
_cell.length_c   1.000
_cell.angle_alpha   90.00
_cell.angle_beta   90.00
_cell.angle_gamma   90.00
#
_symmetry.space_group_name_H-M   'P 1'
#
loop_
_entity.id
_entity.type
_entity.pdbx_description
1 polymer ?
#
loop_
_entity_poly.entity_id
_entity_poly.type
_entity_poly.pdbx_seq_one_letter_code
_entity_poly.pdbx_strand_id
1 'polypeptide(L)'
;MRLLFITATRVGDAVLTTGLLDHLRRAHPGIAVTVVCGGPAAPLFRALPGLENLIALKKRRLGLHYLSLWRQLVGKRWDVVADLRRTPLPYLLLKGRQYRAPKLPGRHRVMEVAAAMNLPQPPPPTIWLSEQDRAEAARLIRPGGPVLAVGPAANWRGKQWRAERFAALVGRLTAPNGILPGARVAVLAAAAERAQAAPVLDAIPAERRIDLVGAAELPVLAAALQKCALFVGNDSGLMHLAAAAGTPTLGLFGPSPEYRYAPWGAHAAVARTRESYQQLVGASGFDHRTTGTLMDGLDVDTAAAAAEALWRKSRGKAA
;
A
#
# COMPACT_ATOMS: atom_id res chain seq x y z
N MET A 1 -21.54 20.82 -1.63
CA MET A 1 -20.36 20.91 -0.73
C MET A 1 -19.09 20.56 -1.49
N ARG A 2 -17.96 21.19 -1.14
CA ARG A 2 -16.63 20.91 -1.73
C ARG A 2 -15.64 20.44 -0.66
N LEU A 3 -15.01 19.31 -0.92
CA LEU A 3 -13.94 18.75 -0.10
C LEU A 3 -12.60 18.91 -0.80
N LEU A 4 -11.63 19.49 -0.12
CA LEU A 4 -10.23 19.43 -0.49
C LEU A 4 -9.52 18.38 0.39
N PHE A 5 -9.00 17.34 -0.24
CA PHE A 5 -8.29 16.25 0.42
C PHE A 5 -6.82 16.24 0.03
N ILE A 6 -5.93 16.62 0.94
CA ILE A 6 -4.48 16.69 0.70
C ILE A 6 -3.82 15.50 1.38
N THR A 7 -3.30 14.58 0.57
CA THR A 7 -2.70 13.33 1.05
C THR A 7 -1.24 13.15 0.61
N ALA A 8 -0.68 11.99 0.91
CA ALA A 8 0.72 11.66 0.77
C ALA A 8 1.22 11.59 -0.68
N THR A 9 2.53 11.68 -0.84
CA THR A 9 3.19 11.55 -2.14
C THR A 9 3.58 10.11 -2.47
N ARG A 10 3.77 9.27 -1.46
CA ARG A 10 4.08 7.84 -1.62
C ARG A 10 2.79 7.03 -1.68
N VAL A 11 2.80 5.96 -2.46
CA VAL A 11 1.63 5.08 -2.67
C VAL A 11 1.11 4.50 -1.36
N GLY A 12 1.98 3.86 -0.56
CA GLY A 12 1.57 3.22 0.69
C GLY A 12 0.93 4.19 1.69
N ASP A 13 1.57 5.36 1.90
CA ASP A 13 1.02 6.39 2.77
C ASP A 13 -0.32 6.94 2.24
N ALA A 14 -0.50 7.05 0.92
CA ALA A 14 -1.75 7.49 0.32
C ALA A 14 -2.86 6.45 0.52
N VAL A 15 -2.58 5.17 0.32
CA VAL A 15 -3.52 4.06 0.58
C VAL A 15 -4.02 4.11 2.04
N LEU A 16 -3.12 4.32 3.01
CA LEU A 16 -3.49 4.38 4.44
C LEU A 16 -4.41 5.55 4.79
N THR A 17 -4.61 6.52 3.88
CA THR A 17 -5.52 7.66 4.09
C THR A 17 -6.87 7.52 3.40
N THR A 18 -7.03 6.57 2.48
CA THR A 18 -8.25 6.42 1.65
C THR A 18 -9.50 6.14 2.47
N GLY A 19 -9.36 5.44 3.61
CA GLY A 19 -10.48 5.17 4.49
C GLY A 19 -11.12 6.45 5.05
N LEU A 20 -10.31 7.44 5.45
CA LEU A 20 -10.84 8.73 5.90
C LEU A 20 -11.55 9.48 4.78
N LEU A 21 -11.01 9.44 3.56
CA LEU A 21 -11.65 10.05 2.40
C LEU A 21 -13.00 9.40 2.10
N ASP A 22 -13.08 8.07 2.14
CA ASP A 22 -14.34 7.35 1.95
C ASP A 22 -15.35 7.66 3.06
N HIS A 23 -14.90 7.76 4.31
CA HIS A 23 -15.74 8.18 5.43
C HIS A 23 -16.32 9.58 5.22
N LEU A 24 -15.50 10.57 4.85
CA LEU A 24 -15.94 11.94 4.56
C LEU A 24 -16.94 11.99 3.42
N ARG A 25 -16.69 11.23 2.34
CA ARG A 25 -17.58 11.15 1.19
C ARG A 25 -18.94 10.54 1.56
N ARG A 26 -18.95 9.48 2.35
CA ARG A 26 -20.20 8.84 2.81
C ARG A 26 -21.00 9.71 3.78
N ALA A 27 -20.29 10.44 4.65
CA ALA A 27 -20.92 11.38 5.58
C ALA A 27 -21.57 12.59 4.87
N HIS A 28 -21.17 12.87 3.62
CA HIS A 28 -21.65 14.01 2.82
C HIS A 28 -21.98 13.56 1.40
N PRO A 29 -23.15 12.91 1.17
CA PRO A 29 -23.58 12.48 -0.16
C PRO A 29 -23.60 13.66 -1.15
N GLY A 30 -23.09 13.44 -2.36
CA GLY A 30 -23.00 14.49 -3.39
C GLY A 30 -21.87 15.50 -3.20
N ILE A 31 -20.96 15.30 -2.24
CA ILE A 31 -19.79 16.18 -2.07
C ILE A 31 -18.85 16.10 -3.27
N ALA A 32 -18.49 17.25 -3.83
CA ALA A 32 -17.49 17.37 -4.88
C ALA A 32 -16.08 17.31 -4.28
N VAL A 33 -15.26 16.34 -4.69
CA VAL A 33 -13.95 16.06 -4.11
C VAL A 33 -12.82 16.51 -5.01
N THR A 34 -11.93 17.34 -4.48
CA THR A 34 -10.62 17.61 -5.07
C THR A 34 -9.55 16.89 -4.26
N VAL A 35 -8.80 16.01 -4.91
CA VAL A 35 -7.69 15.28 -4.29
C VAL A 35 -6.36 15.89 -4.71
N VAL A 36 -5.48 16.12 -3.74
CA VAL A 36 -4.09 16.55 -3.95
C VAL A 36 -3.16 15.46 -3.40
N CYS A 37 -2.38 14.84 -4.27
CA CYS A 37 -1.48 13.74 -3.90
C CYS A 37 -0.18 13.78 -4.73
N GLY A 38 0.74 12.84 -4.49
CA GLY A 38 1.90 12.66 -5.38
C GLY A 38 1.54 11.92 -6.67
N GLY A 39 2.29 12.18 -7.74
CA GLY A 39 2.07 11.54 -9.05
C GLY A 39 1.90 10.02 -9.00
N PRO A 40 2.79 9.26 -8.31
CA PRO A 40 2.65 7.81 -8.20
C PRO A 40 1.37 7.32 -7.52
N ALA A 41 0.77 8.14 -6.63
CA ALA A 41 -0.46 7.79 -5.93
C ALA A 41 -1.74 8.24 -6.65
N ALA A 42 -1.64 9.12 -7.64
CA ALA A 42 -2.80 9.70 -8.33
C ALA A 42 -3.75 8.64 -8.93
N PRO A 43 -3.27 7.56 -9.57
CA PRO A 43 -4.15 6.54 -10.12
C PRO A 43 -5.14 5.94 -9.11
N LEU A 44 -4.79 5.88 -7.81
CA LEU A 44 -5.66 5.35 -6.74
C LEU A 44 -7.00 6.06 -6.63
N PHE A 45 -7.08 7.32 -7.08
CA PHE A 45 -8.24 8.18 -6.88
C PHE A 45 -9.11 8.34 -8.13
N ARG A 46 -8.71 7.81 -9.29
CA ARG A 46 -9.43 8.05 -10.57
C ARG A 46 -10.88 7.58 -10.56
N ALA A 47 -11.16 6.47 -9.91
CA ALA A 47 -12.50 5.92 -9.79
C ALA A 47 -13.23 6.35 -8.50
N LEU A 48 -12.73 7.38 -7.81
CA LEU A 48 -13.36 7.93 -6.60
C LEU A 48 -14.72 8.56 -6.96
N PRO A 49 -15.83 8.10 -6.37
CA PRO A 49 -17.13 8.73 -6.60
C PRO A 49 -17.16 10.18 -6.11
N GLY A 50 -17.65 11.08 -6.95
CA GLY A 50 -17.68 12.52 -6.65
C GLY A 50 -16.34 13.24 -6.88
N LEU A 51 -15.36 12.61 -7.51
CA LEU A 51 -14.11 13.27 -7.88
C LEU A 51 -14.36 14.39 -8.90
N GLU A 52 -14.13 15.64 -8.50
CA GLU A 52 -14.19 16.83 -9.36
C GLU A 52 -12.82 17.13 -9.98
N ASN A 53 -11.75 16.99 -9.17
CA ASN A 53 -10.39 17.30 -9.62
C ASN A 53 -9.34 16.44 -8.92
N LEU A 54 -8.30 16.07 -9.67
CA LEU A 54 -7.15 15.29 -9.18
C LEU A 54 -5.87 16.02 -9.53
N ILE A 55 -5.18 16.52 -8.50
CA ILE A 55 -3.96 17.31 -8.63
C ILE A 55 -2.75 16.46 -8.21
N ALA A 56 -1.99 16.01 -9.20
CA ALA A 56 -0.76 15.26 -8.98
C ALA A 56 0.42 16.21 -8.78
N LEU A 57 0.92 16.30 -7.55
CA LEU A 57 2.04 17.18 -7.21
C LEU A 57 3.37 16.63 -7.75
N LYS A 58 4.03 17.42 -8.59
CA LYS A 58 5.43 17.22 -8.95
C LYS A 58 6.29 18.15 -8.08
N LYS A 59 7.20 17.59 -7.28
CA LYS A 59 8.15 18.39 -6.48
C LYS A 59 8.95 19.33 -7.39
N ARG A 60 8.97 20.63 -7.06
CA ARG A 60 9.83 21.63 -7.69
C ARG A 60 10.80 22.21 -6.66
N ARG A 61 11.96 22.70 -7.11
CA ARG A 61 12.94 23.38 -6.25
C ARG A 61 12.26 24.56 -5.51
N LEU A 62 12.75 24.89 -4.33
CA LEU A 62 12.27 26.03 -3.50
C LEU A 62 10.78 26.01 -3.16
N GLY A 63 10.10 24.85 -3.26
CA GLY A 63 8.67 24.78 -2.91
C GLY A 63 7.71 25.46 -3.91
N LEU A 64 8.16 25.85 -5.11
CA LEU A 64 7.34 26.51 -6.14
C LEU A 64 6.09 25.72 -6.54
N HIS A 65 6.06 24.42 -6.29
CA HIS A 65 4.86 23.61 -6.50
C HIS A 65 3.70 23.99 -5.56
N TYR A 66 3.97 24.56 -4.38
CA TYR A 66 2.92 25.05 -3.48
C TYR A 66 2.27 26.33 -4.00
N LEU A 67 3.02 27.23 -4.63
CA LEU A 67 2.45 28.43 -5.27
C LEU A 67 1.55 28.05 -6.45
N SER A 68 1.99 27.12 -7.28
CA SER A 68 1.17 26.59 -8.39
C SER A 68 -0.09 25.89 -7.87
N LEU A 69 0.01 25.14 -6.78
CA LEU A 69 -1.13 24.51 -6.12
C LEU A 69 -2.09 25.56 -5.54
N TRP A 70 -1.58 26.55 -4.83
CA TRP A 70 -2.39 27.62 -4.25
C TRP A 70 -3.21 28.35 -5.33
N ARG A 71 -2.59 28.72 -6.46
CA ARG A 71 -3.29 29.38 -7.58
C ARG A 71 -4.46 28.55 -8.13
N GLN A 72 -4.38 27.23 -8.09
CA GLN A 72 -5.46 26.35 -8.54
C GLN A 72 -6.61 26.21 -7.52
N LEU A 73 -6.37 26.58 -6.27
CA LEU A 73 -7.29 26.34 -5.15
C LEU A 73 -7.89 27.63 -4.56
N VAL A 74 -7.21 28.78 -4.68
CA VAL A 74 -7.54 30.03 -3.97
C VAL A 74 -8.88 30.64 -4.38
N GLY A 75 -9.30 30.51 -5.62
CA GLY A 75 -10.58 31.07 -6.12
C GLY A 75 -11.83 30.29 -5.71
N LYS A 76 -11.69 29.22 -4.92
CA LYS A 76 -12.79 28.35 -4.51
C LYS A 76 -13.02 28.42 -2.99
N ARG A 77 -14.30 28.31 -2.58
CA ARG A 77 -14.66 28.07 -1.18
C ARG A 77 -14.69 26.57 -0.93
N TRP A 78 -13.98 26.13 0.11
CA TRP A 78 -13.90 24.75 0.54
C TRP A 78 -14.73 24.54 1.80
N ASP A 79 -15.79 23.74 1.75
CA ASP A 79 -16.59 23.46 2.94
C ASP A 79 -15.83 22.62 3.94
N VAL A 80 -15.02 21.67 3.42
CA VAL A 80 -14.15 20.81 4.21
C VAL A 80 -12.75 20.75 3.61
N VAL A 81 -11.73 20.90 4.44
CA VAL A 81 -10.32 20.68 4.08
C VAL A 81 -9.73 19.61 4.98
N ALA A 82 -9.35 18.49 4.43
CA ALA A 82 -8.58 17.44 5.13
C ALA A 82 -7.13 17.46 4.64
N ASP A 83 -6.25 18.08 5.44
CA ASP A 83 -4.80 18.15 5.14
C ASP A 83 -4.02 17.18 6.02
N LEU A 84 -3.75 15.99 5.49
CA LEU A 84 -3.03 14.91 6.17
C LEU A 84 -1.50 15.05 6.04
N ARG A 85 -1.02 16.04 5.28
CA ARG A 85 0.40 16.39 5.15
C ARG A 85 0.82 17.53 6.07
N ARG A 86 -0.14 18.21 6.72
CA ARG A 86 0.10 19.35 7.61
C ARG A 86 0.80 20.51 6.92
N THR A 87 0.37 20.81 5.69
CA THR A 87 0.90 21.95 4.92
C THR A 87 0.38 23.28 5.46
N PRO A 88 1.02 24.42 5.16
CA PRO A 88 0.47 25.73 5.48
C PRO A 88 -0.69 26.14 4.55
N LEU A 89 -0.90 25.46 3.44
CA LEU A 89 -1.83 25.80 2.38
C LEU A 89 -3.28 26.09 2.87
N PRO A 90 -3.88 25.29 3.78
CA PRO A 90 -5.24 25.54 4.22
C PRO A 90 -5.47 26.90 4.90
N TYR A 91 -4.42 27.52 5.45
CA TYR A 91 -4.53 28.85 6.07
C TYR A 91 -4.67 29.97 5.05
N LEU A 92 -4.36 29.71 3.79
CA LEU A 92 -4.41 30.65 2.67
C LEU A 92 -5.63 30.42 1.77
N LEU A 93 -6.62 29.63 2.22
CA LEU A 93 -7.83 29.29 1.47
C LEU A 93 -9.08 29.68 2.23
N LEU A 94 -10.12 30.06 1.48
CA LEU A 94 -11.48 30.23 2.03
C LEU A 94 -12.04 28.87 2.37
N LYS A 95 -12.16 28.56 3.67
CA LYS A 95 -12.57 27.24 4.14
C LYS A 95 -13.55 27.31 5.32
N GLY A 96 -14.35 26.24 5.41
CA GLY A 96 -15.14 25.92 6.60
C GLY A 96 -14.34 25.05 7.58
N ARG A 97 -14.74 23.78 7.71
CA ARG A 97 -14.07 22.84 8.63
C ARG A 97 -12.71 22.39 8.09
N GLN A 98 -11.74 22.26 9.01
CA GLN A 98 -10.41 21.76 8.71
C GLN A 98 -10.07 20.57 9.59
N TYR A 99 -9.56 19.48 8.96
CA TYR A 99 -9.07 18.30 9.63
C TYR A 99 -7.57 18.12 9.36
N ARG A 100 -6.80 17.87 10.42
CA ARG A 100 -5.35 17.63 10.36
C ARG A 100 -5.01 16.42 11.23
N ALA A 101 -4.35 15.43 10.66
CA ALA A 101 -3.94 14.27 11.43
C ALA A 101 -2.90 14.66 12.51
N PRO A 102 -3.13 14.37 13.79
CA PRO A 102 -2.12 14.58 14.82
C PRO A 102 -0.93 13.63 14.60
N LYS A 103 0.22 13.92 15.20
CA LYS A 103 1.28 12.93 15.34
C LYS A 103 0.98 12.11 16.60
N LEU A 104 0.82 10.82 16.44
CA LEU A 104 0.58 9.89 17.54
C LEU A 104 1.74 8.88 17.61
N PRO A 105 2.81 9.18 18.38
CA PRO A 105 3.93 8.26 18.55
C PRO A 105 3.46 6.88 19.00
N GLY A 106 4.04 5.81 18.45
CA GLY A 106 3.68 4.43 18.80
C GLY A 106 2.33 3.94 18.27
N ARG A 107 1.62 4.74 17.46
CA ARG A 107 0.34 4.35 16.87
C ARG A 107 0.46 4.08 15.37
N HIS A 108 -0.42 3.21 14.89
CA HIS A 108 -0.53 2.91 13.46
C HIS A 108 -0.98 4.14 12.66
N ARG A 109 -0.47 4.29 11.42
CA ARG A 109 -0.77 5.47 10.58
C ARG A 109 -2.28 5.65 10.34
N VAL A 110 -3.04 4.57 10.18
CA VAL A 110 -4.52 4.64 10.02
C VAL A 110 -5.19 5.23 11.27
N MET A 111 -4.67 4.92 12.46
CA MET A 111 -5.16 5.51 13.72
C MET A 111 -4.89 7.02 13.79
N GLU A 112 -3.70 7.47 13.38
CA GLU A 112 -3.39 8.90 13.29
C GLU A 112 -4.33 9.63 12.32
N VAL A 113 -4.63 8.99 11.18
CA VAL A 113 -5.54 9.53 10.17
C VAL A 113 -6.96 9.66 10.73
N ALA A 114 -7.46 8.62 11.41
CA ALA A 114 -8.78 8.64 12.06
C ALA A 114 -8.89 9.71 13.16
N ALA A 115 -7.81 9.93 13.90
CA ALA A 115 -7.76 10.95 14.95
C ALA A 115 -7.86 12.39 14.41
N ALA A 116 -7.68 12.62 13.10
CA ALA A 116 -7.97 13.92 12.48
C ALA A 116 -9.43 14.35 12.68
N MET A 117 -10.34 13.40 12.85
CA MET A 117 -11.77 13.61 13.06
C MET A 117 -12.27 13.05 14.40
N ASN A 118 -11.36 12.68 15.30
CA ASN A 118 -11.67 12.01 16.57
C ASN A 118 -12.56 10.76 16.40
N LEU A 119 -12.36 10.01 15.31
CA LEU A 119 -13.15 8.81 15.06
C LEU A 119 -12.76 7.70 16.05
N PRO A 120 -13.73 7.08 16.75
CA PRO A 120 -13.45 6.03 17.72
C PRO A 120 -12.94 4.75 17.06
N GLN A 121 -13.39 4.50 15.82
CA GLN A 121 -12.93 3.38 15.01
C GLN A 121 -12.34 3.93 13.70
N PRO A 122 -11.10 3.55 13.37
CA PRO A 122 -10.48 4.01 12.14
C PRO A 122 -11.15 3.35 10.93
N PRO A 123 -11.63 4.14 9.97
CA PRO A 123 -12.20 3.60 8.74
C PRO A 123 -11.11 2.85 7.95
N PRO A 124 -11.41 1.63 7.47
CA PRO A 124 -10.43 0.82 6.74
C PRO A 124 -10.04 1.50 5.43
N PRO A 125 -8.77 1.40 5.01
CA PRO A 125 -8.37 1.81 3.67
C PRO A 125 -9.25 1.20 2.60
N THR A 126 -9.65 2.01 1.62
CA THR A 126 -10.59 1.65 0.55
C THR A 126 -9.98 1.98 -0.80
N ILE A 127 -10.14 1.10 -1.78
CA ILE A 127 -9.72 1.33 -3.16
C ILE A 127 -10.97 1.35 -4.05
N TRP A 128 -11.11 2.43 -4.82
CA TRP A 128 -12.20 2.56 -5.80
C TRP A 128 -11.74 1.98 -7.14
N LEU A 129 -12.55 1.10 -7.69
CA LEU A 129 -12.28 0.36 -8.91
C LEU A 129 -13.39 0.58 -9.92
N SER A 130 -13.04 0.96 -11.15
CA SER A 130 -13.94 0.99 -12.28
C SER A 130 -14.20 -0.41 -12.84
N GLU A 131 -15.20 -0.55 -13.70
CA GLU A 131 -15.44 -1.80 -14.45
C GLU A 131 -14.28 -2.11 -15.39
N GLN A 132 -13.65 -1.09 -15.96
CA GLN A 132 -12.48 -1.24 -16.81
C GLN A 132 -11.29 -1.81 -16.03
N ASP A 133 -11.02 -1.32 -14.80
CA ASP A 133 -9.96 -1.86 -13.94
C ASP A 133 -10.19 -3.36 -13.65
N ARG A 134 -11.43 -3.74 -13.38
CA ARG A 134 -11.82 -5.14 -13.13
C ARG A 134 -11.68 -6.02 -14.37
N ALA A 135 -12.07 -5.51 -15.53
CA ALA A 135 -11.96 -6.22 -16.80
C ALA A 135 -10.51 -6.45 -17.19
N GLU A 136 -9.65 -5.44 -17.01
CA GLU A 136 -8.23 -5.55 -17.29
C GLU A 136 -7.54 -6.53 -16.30
N ALA A 137 -7.86 -6.44 -15.02
CA ALA A 137 -7.38 -7.38 -14.00
C ALA A 137 -7.79 -8.83 -14.31
N ALA A 138 -8.98 -9.05 -14.89
CA ALA A 138 -9.43 -10.38 -15.30
C ALA A 138 -8.59 -10.94 -16.46
N ARG A 139 -8.02 -10.09 -17.31
CA ARG A 139 -7.09 -10.53 -18.38
C ARG A 139 -5.73 -10.89 -17.80
N LEU A 140 -5.27 -10.17 -16.76
CA LEU A 140 -4.00 -10.42 -16.08
C LEU A 140 -4.05 -11.69 -15.21
N ILE A 141 -5.10 -11.85 -14.44
CA ILE A 141 -5.35 -13.02 -13.58
C ILE A 141 -6.54 -13.81 -14.15
N ARG A 142 -6.26 -14.63 -15.15
CA ARG A 142 -7.25 -15.50 -15.79
C ARG A 142 -7.82 -16.53 -14.80
N PRO A 143 -9.05 -17.01 -15.00
CA PRO A 143 -9.60 -18.14 -14.24
C PRO A 143 -8.65 -19.35 -14.22
N GLY A 144 -8.68 -20.12 -13.15
CA GLY A 144 -7.80 -21.28 -12.93
C GLY A 144 -7.58 -21.50 -11.43
N GLY A 145 -6.55 -22.27 -11.09
CA GLY A 145 -6.18 -22.54 -9.70
C GLY A 145 -5.80 -21.28 -8.90
N PRO A 146 -5.54 -21.43 -7.60
CA PRO A 146 -5.19 -20.32 -6.73
C PRO A 146 -3.96 -19.55 -7.22
N VAL A 147 -3.88 -18.27 -6.87
CA VAL A 147 -2.75 -17.40 -7.20
C VAL A 147 -2.13 -16.88 -5.90
N LEU A 148 -0.83 -17.14 -5.74
CA LEU A 148 0.01 -16.49 -4.73
C LEU A 148 0.60 -15.22 -5.33
N ALA A 149 0.32 -14.07 -4.74
CA ALA A 149 0.91 -12.78 -5.13
C ALA A 149 2.16 -12.50 -4.31
N VAL A 150 3.24 -12.03 -4.95
CA VAL A 150 4.53 -11.75 -4.32
C VAL A 150 5.00 -10.35 -4.67
N GLY A 151 5.33 -9.54 -3.66
CA GLY A 151 5.89 -8.19 -3.79
C GLY A 151 7.35 -8.12 -3.31
N PRO A 152 8.35 -8.53 -4.12
CA PRO A 152 9.72 -8.64 -3.66
C PRO A 152 10.49 -7.31 -3.65
N ALA A 153 9.94 -6.28 -4.30
CA ALA A 153 10.59 -4.97 -4.38
C ALA A 153 10.26 -4.06 -3.19
N ALA A 154 11.14 -3.14 -2.90
CA ALA A 154 10.94 -2.04 -1.97
C ALA A 154 11.77 -0.82 -2.41
N ASN A 155 11.31 0.37 -2.05
CA ASN A 155 11.93 1.65 -2.39
C ASN A 155 13.29 1.90 -1.72
N TRP A 156 13.71 1.02 -0.84
CA TRP A 156 14.98 1.08 -0.15
C TRP A 156 15.55 -0.34 0.04
N ARG A 157 16.84 -0.52 -0.30
CA ARG A 157 17.52 -1.81 -0.29
C ARG A 157 17.47 -2.51 1.07
N GLY A 158 17.56 -1.76 2.17
CA GLY A 158 17.48 -2.32 3.52
C GLY A 158 16.19 -3.08 3.82
N LYS A 159 15.10 -2.77 3.13
CA LYS A 159 13.80 -3.46 3.27
C LYS A 159 13.62 -4.67 2.36
N GLN A 160 14.56 -4.92 1.46
CA GLN A 160 14.42 -5.97 0.46
C GLN A 160 14.86 -7.31 1.07
N TRP A 161 13.91 -8.21 1.29
CA TRP A 161 14.22 -9.58 1.62
C TRP A 161 14.87 -10.26 0.42
N ARG A 162 15.82 -11.17 0.65
CA ARG A 162 16.60 -11.79 -0.43
C ARG A 162 15.71 -12.57 -1.38
N ALA A 163 16.01 -12.48 -2.68
CA ALA A 163 15.23 -13.13 -3.73
C ALA A 163 15.22 -14.67 -3.57
N GLU A 164 16.33 -15.25 -3.14
CA GLU A 164 16.47 -16.69 -2.88
C GLU A 164 15.53 -17.15 -1.78
N ARG A 165 15.32 -16.32 -0.76
CA ARG A 165 14.37 -16.60 0.32
C ARG A 165 12.91 -16.45 -0.13
N PHE A 166 12.62 -15.47 -1.01
CA PHE A 166 11.30 -15.41 -1.66
C PHE A 166 11.04 -16.66 -2.50
N ALA A 167 12.01 -17.11 -3.31
CA ALA A 167 11.89 -18.32 -4.11
C ALA A 167 11.66 -19.56 -3.25
N ALA A 168 12.42 -19.72 -2.15
CA ALA A 168 12.25 -20.81 -1.21
C ALA A 168 10.86 -20.78 -0.53
N LEU A 169 10.39 -19.59 -0.11
CA LEU A 169 9.07 -19.43 0.48
C LEU A 169 7.97 -19.80 -0.54
N VAL A 170 8.05 -19.30 -1.78
CA VAL A 170 7.12 -19.63 -2.86
C VAL A 170 7.08 -21.14 -3.08
N GLY A 171 8.26 -21.77 -3.21
CA GLY A 171 8.37 -23.24 -3.35
C GLY A 171 7.65 -23.97 -2.24
N ARG A 172 7.88 -23.60 -0.98
CA ARG A 172 7.25 -24.21 0.19
C ARG A 172 5.72 -24.03 0.22
N LEU A 173 5.23 -22.81 -0.01
CA LEU A 173 3.79 -22.52 0.04
C LEU A 173 3.01 -23.19 -1.10
N THR A 174 3.66 -23.40 -2.25
CA THR A 174 3.03 -23.99 -3.45
C THR A 174 3.37 -25.47 -3.68
N ALA A 175 4.15 -26.09 -2.79
CA ALA A 175 4.45 -27.51 -2.81
C ALA A 175 3.17 -28.37 -2.69
N PRO A 176 3.18 -29.66 -3.07
CA PRO A 176 2.00 -30.53 -2.95
C PRO A 176 1.41 -30.58 -1.54
N ASN A 177 2.24 -30.47 -0.51
CA ASN A 177 1.86 -30.43 0.92
C ASN A 177 1.78 -28.98 1.48
N GLY A 178 1.94 -27.97 0.64
CA GLY A 178 1.83 -26.56 1.03
C GLY A 178 0.39 -26.09 1.13
N ILE A 179 0.21 -24.83 1.58
CA ILE A 179 -1.13 -24.24 1.76
C ILE A 179 -1.83 -23.85 0.45
N LEU A 180 -1.07 -23.72 -0.64
CA LEU A 180 -1.54 -23.35 -1.98
C LEU A 180 -0.93 -24.31 -3.02
N PRO A 181 -1.21 -25.64 -2.97
CA PRO A 181 -0.56 -26.60 -3.83
C PRO A 181 -0.79 -26.28 -5.31
N GLY A 182 0.31 -26.29 -6.09
CA GLY A 182 0.28 -26.01 -7.52
C GLY A 182 -0.13 -24.58 -7.91
N ALA A 183 -0.23 -23.63 -6.97
CA ALA A 183 -0.64 -22.26 -7.25
C ALA A 183 0.23 -21.59 -8.33
N ARG A 184 -0.41 -20.78 -9.18
CA ARG A 184 0.29 -19.81 -10.01
C ARG A 184 0.84 -18.70 -9.13
N VAL A 185 1.91 -18.04 -9.56
CA VAL A 185 2.59 -17.03 -8.77
C VAL A 185 2.64 -15.73 -9.57
N ALA A 186 1.96 -14.70 -9.05
CA ALA A 186 1.99 -13.35 -9.59
C ALA A 186 3.07 -12.53 -8.89
N VAL A 187 4.07 -12.04 -9.63
CA VAL A 187 5.10 -11.16 -9.08
C VAL A 187 4.80 -9.72 -9.46
N LEU A 188 4.66 -8.87 -8.44
CA LEU A 188 4.30 -7.46 -8.58
C LEU A 188 5.46 -6.55 -8.16
N ALA A 189 5.77 -5.59 -9.00
CA ALA A 189 6.69 -4.48 -8.71
C ALA A 189 6.41 -3.31 -9.66
N ALA A 190 6.94 -2.13 -9.37
CA ALA A 190 6.95 -1.04 -10.34
C ALA A 190 7.89 -1.37 -11.53
N ALA A 191 7.66 -0.78 -12.69
CA ALA A 191 8.52 -1.00 -13.87
C ALA A 191 10.00 -0.71 -13.59
N ALA A 192 10.28 0.35 -12.82
CA ALA A 192 11.64 0.73 -12.41
C ALA A 192 12.28 -0.25 -11.41
N GLU A 193 11.50 -1.15 -10.81
CA GLU A 193 11.94 -2.14 -9.84
C GLU A 193 12.13 -3.54 -10.46
N ARG A 194 12.05 -3.66 -11.79
CA ARG A 194 12.17 -4.95 -12.50
C ARG A 194 13.44 -5.71 -12.13
N ALA A 195 14.58 -5.04 -12.02
CA ALA A 195 15.83 -5.67 -11.63
C ALA A 195 15.80 -6.31 -10.23
N GLN A 196 14.97 -5.78 -9.31
CA GLN A 196 14.76 -6.35 -7.98
C GLN A 196 13.82 -7.57 -8.02
N ALA A 197 12.86 -7.58 -8.94
CA ALA A 197 11.87 -8.64 -9.07
C ALA A 197 12.35 -9.81 -9.95
N ALA A 198 13.26 -9.57 -10.89
CA ALA A 198 13.70 -10.55 -11.87
C ALA A 198 14.21 -11.87 -11.25
N PRO A 199 15.06 -11.87 -10.21
CA PRO A 199 15.53 -13.16 -9.65
C PRO A 199 14.40 -14.00 -9.05
N VAL A 200 13.33 -13.37 -8.54
CA VAL A 200 12.15 -14.09 -8.05
C VAL A 200 11.30 -14.60 -9.22
N LEU A 201 11.13 -13.79 -10.27
CA LEU A 201 10.44 -14.22 -11.50
C LEU A 201 11.12 -15.43 -12.13
N ASP A 202 12.44 -15.41 -12.24
CA ASP A 202 13.23 -16.45 -12.91
C ASP A 202 13.21 -17.79 -12.14
N ALA A 203 13.03 -17.72 -10.82
CA ALA A 203 12.91 -18.90 -9.98
C ALA A 203 11.52 -19.60 -10.09
N ILE A 204 10.52 -18.95 -10.71
CA ILE A 204 9.17 -19.52 -10.86
C ILE A 204 9.07 -20.21 -12.23
N PRO A 205 8.64 -21.48 -12.32
CA PRO A 205 8.38 -22.16 -13.58
C PRO A 205 7.47 -21.34 -14.50
N ALA A 206 7.81 -21.28 -15.80
CA ALA A 206 7.15 -20.40 -16.76
C ALA A 206 5.63 -20.62 -16.85
N GLU A 207 5.17 -21.85 -16.73
CA GLU A 207 3.76 -22.25 -16.79
C GLU A 207 2.94 -21.79 -15.58
N ARG A 208 3.59 -21.46 -14.47
CA ARG A 208 2.95 -20.95 -13.24
C ARG A 208 3.20 -19.47 -13.00
N ARG A 209 4.09 -18.85 -13.77
CA ARG A 209 4.52 -17.46 -13.59
C ARG A 209 3.52 -16.48 -14.20
N ILE A 210 3.17 -15.45 -13.43
CA ILE A 210 2.40 -14.30 -13.88
C ILE A 210 3.27 -13.05 -13.61
N ASP A 211 3.83 -12.46 -14.66
CA ASP A 211 4.66 -11.26 -14.55
C ASP A 211 3.76 -10.01 -14.56
N LEU A 212 3.62 -9.39 -13.40
CA LEU A 212 2.90 -8.12 -13.22
C LEU A 212 3.83 -6.94 -12.95
N VAL A 213 5.12 -7.06 -13.23
CA VAL A 213 6.11 -5.99 -13.03
C VAL A 213 5.89 -4.88 -14.06
N GLY A 214 5.38 -3.73 -13.63
CA GLY A 214 5.04 -2.61 -14.50
C GLY A 214 3.90 -2.90 -15.49
N ALA A 215 3.15 -3.99 -15.30
CA ALA A 215 2.14 -4.44 -16.24
C ALA A 215 0.86 -3.60 -16.25
N ALA A 216 0.56 -2.91 -15.14
CA ALA A 216 -0.68 -2.14 -15.02
C ALA A 216 -0.57 -1.04 -13.95
N GLU A 217 -1.58 -0.16 -13.93
CA GLU A 217 -1.69 0.87 -12.91
C GLU A 217 -2.27 0.32 -11.60
N LEU A 218 -2.12 1.09 -10.51
CA LEU A 218 -2.49 0.67 -9.16
C LEU A 218 -3.94 0.17 -9.00
N PRO A 219 -4.98 0.78 -9.61
CA PRO A 219 -6.35 0.25 -9.50
C PRO A 219 -6.50 -1.12 -10.14
N VAL A 220 -5.90 -1.33 -11.32
CA VAL A 220 -5.91 -2.63 -11.99
C VAL A 220 -5.17 -3.68 -11.17
N LEU A 221 -4.00 -3.32 -10.60
CA LEU A 221 -3.25 -4.21 -9.69
C LEU A 221 -4.06 -4.53 -8.42
N ALA A 222 -4.80 -3.56 -7.87
CA ALA A 222 -5.70 -3.81 -6.73
C ALA A 222 -6.82 -4.79 -7.11
N ALA A 223 -7.45 -4.63 -8.28
CA ALA A 223 -8.44 -5.56 -8.79
C ALA A 223 -7.85 -6.96 -9.08
N ALA A 224 -6.60 -7.04 -9.56
CA ALA A 224 -5.88 -8.30 -9.73
C ALA A 224 -5.57 -8.97 -8.38
N LEU A 225 -5.15 -8.19 -7.38
CA LEU A 225 -4.91 -8.68 -6.03
C LEU A 225 -6.18 -9.25 -5.38
N GLN A 226 -7.37 -8.70 -5.65
CA GLN A 226 -8.66 -9.28 -5.19
C GLN A 226 -8.88 -10.72 -5.70
N LYS A 227 -8.20 -11.12 -6.79
CA LYS A 227 -8.27 -12.47 -7.36
C LYS A 227 -7.17 -13.39 -6.82
N CYS A 228 -6.26 -12.88 -6.00
CA CYS A 228 -5.17 -13.66 -5.39
C CYS A 228 -5.61 -14.23 -4.05
N ALA A 229 -5.16 -15.46 -3.79
CA ALA A 229 -5.47 -16.17 -2.54
C ALA A 229 -4.70 -15.63 -1.34
N LEU A 230 -3.47 -15.18 -1.58
CA LEU A 230 -2.56 -14.65 -0.55
C LEU A 230 -1.58 -13.68 -1.22
N PHE A 231 -1.22 -12.62 -0.53
CA PHE A 231 -0.10 -11.74 -0.87
C PHE A 231 1.00 -11.86 0.19
N VAL A 232 2.24 -11.98 -0.25
CA VAL A 232 3.45 -11.89 0.59
C VAL A 232 4.41 -10.88 -0.01
N GLY A 233 4.88 -9.92 0.76
CA GLY A 233 5.83 -8.93 0.23
C GLY A 233 6.48 -8.06 1.29
N ASN A 234 7.53 -7.36 0.87
CA ASN A 234 8.23 -6.39 1.71
C ASN A 234 7.31 -5.23 2.10
N ASP A 235 7.65 -4.51 3.18
CA ASP A 235 7.02 -3.24 3.54
C ASP A 235 7.12 -2.23 2.39
N SER A 236 6.07 -2.16 1.59
CA SER A 236 5.98 -1.38 0.35
C SER A 236 4.55 -0.87 0.09
N GLY A 237 4.40 -0.02 -0.93
CA GLY A 237 3.09 0.46 -1.36
C GLY A 237 2.15 -0.65 -1.84
N LEU A 238 2.70 -1.71 -2.46
CA LEU A 238 1.93 -2.87 -2.94
C LEU A 238 1.38 -3.72 -1.79
N MET A 239 2.11 -3.85 -0.70
CA MET A 239 1.61 -4.53 0.51
C MET A 239 0.37 -3.82 1.08
N HIS A 240 0.41 -2.49 1.18
CA HIS A 240 -0.75 -1.71 1.63
C HIS A 240 -1.91 -1.79 0.63
N LEU A 241 -1.60 -1.80 -0.67
CA LEU A 241 -2.60 -1.96 -1.72
C LEU A 241 -3.29 -3.32 -1.63
N ALA A 242 -2.54 -4.41 -1.41
CA ALA A 242 -3.07 -5.76 -1.26
C ALA A 242 -4.02 -5.85 -0.04
N ALA A 243 -3.58 -5.32 1.11
CA ALA A 243 -4.42 -5.27 2.30
C ALA A 243 -5.70 -4.45 2.09
N ALA A 244 -5.59 -3.27 1.44
CA ALA A 244 -6.75 -2.42 1.14
C ALA A 244 -7.69 -3.02 0.09
N ALA A 245 -7.17 -3.87 -0.80
CA ALA A 245 -7.96 -4.65 -1.75
C ALA A 245 -8.73 -5.82 -1.11
N GLY A 246 -8.43 -6.17 0.15
CA GLY A 246 -9.05 -7.27 0.88
C GLY A 246 -8.34 -8.61 0.72
N THR A 247 -7.20 -8.65 0.03
CA THR A 247 -6.38 -9.85 -0.11
C THR A 247 -5.74 -10.23 1.22
N PRO A 248 -5.77 -11.48 1.67
CA PRO A 248 -4.96 -11.93 2.80
C PRO A 248 -3.50 -11.52 2.58
N THR A 249 -2.94 -10.69 3.50
CA THR A 249 -1.66 -10.00 3.26
C THR A 249 -0.67 -10.25 4.37
N LEU A 250 0.47 -10.86 4.04
CA LEU A 250 1.63 -10.97 4.91
C LEU A 250 2.68 -9.92 4.53
N GLY A 251 2.94 -8.98 5.43
CA GLY A 251 4.02 -8.00 5.30
C GLY A 251 5.31 -8.51 5.94
N LEU A 252 6.43 -8.40 5.22
CA LEU A 252 7.76 -8.76 5.71
C LEU A 252 8.47 -7.50 6.21
N PHE A 253 8.91 -7.52 7.46
CA PHE A 253 9.45 -6.36 8.18
C PHE A 253 10.84 -6.61 8.77
N GLY A 254 11.65 -5.58 8.77
CA GLY A 254 12.94 -5.48 9.43
C GLY A 254 13.19 -4.04 9.85
N PRO A 255 13.83 -3.20 8.99
CA PRO A 255 14.17 -1.81 9.31
C PRO A 255 12.98 -0.84 9.14
N SER A 256 11.79 -1.30 9.47
CA SER A 256 10.56 -0.48 9.49
C SER A 256 9.76 -0.77 10.75
N PRO A 257 9.13 0.26 11.35
CA PRO A 257 8.29 0.07 12.53
C PRO A 257 6.93 -0.51 12.13
N GLU A 258 6.73 -1.82 12.36
CA GLU A 258 5.50 -2.54 12.06
C GLU A 258 4.29 -1.98 12.82
N TYR A 259 4.48 -1.51 14.06
CA TYR A 259 3.40 -0.88 14.81
C TYR A 259 2.79 0.33 14.09
N ARG A 260 3.56 0.95 13.16
CA ARG A 260 3.13 2.11 12.38
C ARG A 260 2.64 1.75 10.99
N TYR A 261 3.27 0.77 10.34
CA TYR A 261 3.12 0.47 8.92
C TYR A 261 2.76 -0.97 8.60
N ALA A 262 2.32 -1.78 9.57
CA ALA A 262 1.78 -3.10 9.26
C ALA A 262 0.65 -3.01 8.21
N PRO A 263 0.41 -4.04 7.39
CA PRO A 263 -0.78 -4.07 6.54
C PRO A 263 -2.02 -4.02 7.43
N TRP A 264 -3.00 -3.17 7.05
CA TRP A 264 -4.17 -2.90 7.88
C TRP A 264 -5.31 -3.85 7.57
N GLY A 265 -5.88 -4.46 8.60
CA GLY A 265 -7.08 -5.27 8.49
C GLY A 265 -7.00 -6.60 9.22
N ALA A 266 -8.15 -7.23 9.45
CA ALA A 266 -8.23 -8.52 10.16
C ALA A 266 -7.66 -9.70 9.36
N HIS A 267 -7.45 -9.51 8.04
CA HIS A 267 -6.87 -10.44 7.08
C HIS A 267 -5.40 -10.13 6.79
N ALA A 268 -4.74 -9.42 7.70
CA ALA A 268 -3.34 -9.04 7.57
C ALA A 268 -2.50 -9.59 8.73
N ALA A 269 -1.21 -9.84 8.44
CA ALA A 269 -0.22 -10.30 9.40
C ALA A 269 1.17 -9.75 9.05
N VAL A 270 2.09 -9.88 10.00
CA VAL A 270 3.49 -9.47 9.87
C VAL A 270 4.39 -10.65 10.20
N ALA A 271 5.43 -10.85 9.40
CA ALA A 271 6.62 -11.58 9.77
C ALA A 271 7.80 -10.61 9.80
N ARG A 272 8.64 -10.66 10.84
CA ARG A 272 9.74 -9.72 10.98
C ARG A 272 11.04 -10.40 11.34
N THR A 273 12.14 -9.66 11.16
CA THR A 273 13.46 -10.03 11.65
C THR A 273 13.47 -10.20 13.17
N ARG A 274 14.42 -10.98 13.68
CA ARG A 274 14.62 -11.15 15.13
C ARG A 274 15.03 -9.83 15.77
N GLU A 275 15.82 -9.03 15.06
CA GLU A 275 16.26 -7.72 15.49
C GLU A 275 15.11 -6.72 15.42
N SER A 276 14.99 -5.86 16.42
CA SER A 276 14.02 -4.78 16.44
C SER A 276 14.38 -3.68 15.43
N TYR A 277 13.39 -2.86 15.07
CA TYR A 277 13.60 -1.67 14.25
C TYR A 277 14.75 -0.80 14.81
N GLN A 278 14.78 -0.56 16.12
CA GLN A 278 15.80 0.27 16.77
C GLN A 278 17.21 -0.35 16.66
N GLN A 279 17.32 -1.66 16.81
CA GLN A 279 18.62 -2.35 16.64
C GLN A 279 19.14 -2.25 15.20
N LEU A 280 18.25 -2.33 14.21
CA LEU A 280 18.64 -2.29 12.80
C LEU A 280 19.02 -0.89 12.29
N VAL A 281 18.36 0.17 12.78
CA VAL A 281 18.56 1.53 12.25
C VAL A 281 19.14 2.50 13.28
N GLY A 282 19.24 2.12 14.54
CA GLY A 282 19.80 2.95 15.61
C GLY A 282 21.31 2.79 15.80
N ALA A 283 21.99 1.95 15.01
CA ALA A 283 23.42 1.77 15.10
C ALA A 283 24.18 3.04 14.72
N SER A 284 25.25 3.35 15.46
CA SER A 284 26.15 4.47 15.13
C SER A 284 26.71 4.29 13.71
N GLY A 285 26.66 5.35 12.90
CA GLY A 285 27.13 5.32 11.51
C GLY A 285 26.14 4.70 10.52
N PHE A 286 24.91 4.40 10.93
CA PHE A 286 23.87 3.92 10.01
C PHE A 286 23.59 4.95 8.89
N ASP A 287 23.77 4.53 7.64
CA ASP A 287 23.35 5.29 6.45
C ASP A 287 22.48 4.42 5.55
N HIS A 288 21.23 4.80 5.41
CA HIS A 288 20.24 4.11 4.57
C HIS A 288 20.61 4.06 3.08
N ARG A 289 21.57 4.88 2.61
CA ARG A 289 21.99 4.95 1.20
C ARG A 289 23.04 3.89 0.86
N THR A 290 23.86 3.52 1.83
CA THR A 290 24.98 2.59 1.64
C THR A 290 24.71 1.21 2.23
N THR A 291 23.73 1.09 3.12
CA THR A 291 23.37 -0.16 3.78
C THR A 291 22.78 -1.18 2.79
N GLY A 292 23.27 -2.42 2.86
CA GLY A 292 22.68 -3.58 2.18
C GLY A 292 21.31 -3.96 2.73
N THR A 293 20.86 -5.21 2.49
CA THR A 293 19.62 -5.67 3.12
C THR A 293 19.76 -5.79 4.64
N LEU A 294 18.73 -5.36 5.35
CA LEU A 294 18.60 -5.52 6.80
C LEU A 294 17.53 -6.56 7.15
N MET A 295 17.18 -7.41 6.16
CA MET A 295 16.13 -8.43 6.30
C MET A 295 16.71 -9.82 6.59
N ASP A 296 18.01 -9.95 6.80
CA ASP A 296 18.67 -11.26 6.97
C ASP A 296 18.28 -11.99 8.26
N GLY A 297 17.86 -11.28 9.28
CA GLY A 297 17.30 -11.85 10.51
C GLY A 297 15.91 -12.50 10.36
N LEU A 298 15.24 -12.35 9.20
CA LEU A 298 13.99 -13.05 8.88
C LEU A 298 14.31 -14.29 8.05
N ASP A 299 14.16 -15.48 8.63
CA ASP A 299 14.31 -16.76 7.93
C ASP A 299 13.03 -17.18 7.19
N VAL A 300 13.17 -18.19 6.31
CA VAL A 300 12.05 -18.70 5.50
C VAL A 300 11.03 -19.44 6.37
N ASP A 301 11.45 -20.12 7.43
CA ASP A 301 10.56 -20.87 8.31
C ASP A 301 9.62 -19.94 9.06
N THR A 302 10.14 -18.85 9.59
CA THR A 302 9.34 -17.80 10.26
C THR A 302 8.32 -17.18 9.29
N ALA A 303 8.74 -16.85 8.07
CA ALA A 303 7.85 -16.28 7.06
C ALA A 303 6.76 -17.29 6.62
N ALA A 304 7.12 -18.57 6.44
CA ALA A 304 6.19 -19.62 6.08
C ALA A 304 5.16 -19.88 7.18
N ALA A 305 5.60 -20.03 8.43
CA ALA A 305 4.70 -20.23 9.57
C ALA A 305 3.69 -19.09 9.70
N ALA A 306 4.13 -17.84 9.50
CA ALA A 306 3.25 -16.67 9.52
C ALA A 306 2.23 -16.68 8.35
N ALA A 307 2.67 -17.07 7.14
CA ALA A 307 1.78 -17.20 5.98
C ALA A 307 0.73 -18.31 6.19
N GLU A 308 1.14 -19.45 6.72
CA GLU A 308 0.25 -20.58 7.03
C GLU A 308 -0.78 -20.23 8.12
N ALA A 309 -0.36 -19.51 9.16
CA ALA A 309 -1.26 -19.02 10.21
C ALA A 309 -2.29 -18.04 9.66
N LEU A 310 -1.84 -17.07 8.85
CA LEU A 310 -2.71 -16.11 8.18
C LEU A 310 -3.71 -16.81 7.26
N TRP A 311 -3.25 -17.77 6.46
CA TRP A 311 -4.08 -18.55 5.55
C TRP A 311 -5.18 -19.30 6.28
N ARG A 312 -4.85 -20.03 7.35
CA ARG A 312 -5.84 -20.73 8.20
C ARG A 312 -6.88 -19.78 8.77
N LYS A 313 -6.43 -18.62 9.29
CA LYS A 313 -7.31 -17.58 9.86
C LYS A 313 -8.26 -17.00 8.81
N SER A 314 -7.79 -16.81 7.58
CA SER A 314 -8.61 -16.22 6.52
C SER A 314 -9.68 -17.19 6.00
N ARG A 315 -9.41 -18.50 5.98
CA ARG A 315 -10.39 -19.53 5.58
C ARG A 315 -11.42 -19.83 6.65
N GLY A 316 -11.03 -19.84 7.92
CA GLY A 316 -11.96 -20.07 9.03
C GLY A 316 -13.01 -18.96 9.23
N LYS A 317 -12.88 -17.83 8.52
CA LYS A 317 -13.89 -16.75 8.49
C LYS A 317 -14.80 -16.80 7.27
N ALA A 318 -14.50 -17.65 6.30
CA ALA A 318 -15.29 -17.84 5.05
C ALA A 318 -16.26 -19.04 5.16
N ALA A 319 -16.21 -19.79 6.26
CA ALA A 319 -17.15 -20.83 6.64
C ALA A 319 -18.07 -20.31 7.78
#